data_679b2cdfe1837f42d3e6c31ec5397407
#
_entry.id   679b2cdfe1837f42d3e6c31ec5397407
#
_cell.length_a   1.000
_cell.length_b   1.000
_cell.length_c   1.000
_cell.angle_alpha   90.00
_cell.angle_beta   90.00
_cell.angle_gamma   90.00
#
_symmetry.space_group_name_H-M   'P 1'
#
loop_
_entity.id
_entity.type
_entity.pdbx_description
1 polymer ?
#
loop_
_entity_poly.entity_id
_entity_poly.type
_entity_poly.pdbx_seq_one_letter_code
_entity_poly.pdbx_strand_id
1 'polypeptide(L)'
;MKKLRQTNITIEERKDKFGQTTSFRVRYFENSHRCSQSFKDRVSAESFVNCIKSARSIPSDIKFSVTGLVHQTRFQEVCASLKLEVPAAYDECISYLTAKYSVINPGMLLHNAISKFMITREKTKCRDRTIYEYNCYLGKLEKSFGAECPLCNIKGENLKSLLEAISSPSVKRNYLKILKAFFNYAAKNGWIKENPTTNIAIEHIKVDEMPPAILSVDQTKSFFEKLPPNPIVQISFALLAFAGLRPEEVCPKSTTKQRLAWENINFSTREITVTGAISKIRRLRILSGLPDNLWKFLELVPAEQRKGKICTYSHATMIRYRRTYLGKAEQDIFRHSFGTYGYYHLDPKQVVEIMGHLRGFKTFYKFYKGQANKESAAEYFSIVPKTEENTKTPSEEK
;
A
#
# COMPACT_ATOMS: atom_id res chain seq x y z
N MET A 1 45.66 -41.62 -29.11
CA MET A 1 44.66 -42.39 -28.33
C MET A 1 45.16 -42.54 -26.91
N LYS A 2 44.63 -41.73 -25.94
CA LYS A 2 44.95 -41.89 -24.51
C LYS A 2 44.09 -43.03 -23.97
N LYS A 3 44.77 -44.15 -23.54
CA LYS A 3 44.12 -45.25 -22.82
C LYS A 3 43.33 -44.68 -21.60
N LEU A 4 42.02 -44.84 -21.60
CA LEU A 4 41.20 -44.63 -20.42
C LEU A 4 41.69 -45.58 -19.30
N ARG A 5 42.35 -45.06 -18.27
CA ARG A 5 42.68 -45.83 -17.07
C ARG A 5 41.34 -46.26 -16.44
N GLN A 6 41.16 -47.61 -16.38
CA GLN A 6 40.09 -48.22 -15.59
C GLN A 6 40.19 -47.70 -14.15
N THR A 7 39.22 -46.96 -13.74
CA THR A 7 39.18 -46.31 -12.42
C THR A 7 38.76 -47.34 -11.38
N ASN A 8 39.74 -47.87 -10.65
CA ASN A 8 39.50 -48.82 -9.56
C ASN A 8 38.73 -48.17 -8.42
N ILE A 9 37.68 -48.87 -7.96
CA ILE A 9 37.01 -48.55 -6.72
C ILE A 9 37.75 -49.29 -5.62
N THR A 10 38.17 -48.60 -4.57
CA THR A 10 38.89 -49.18 -3.44
C THR A 10 38.19 -48.92 -2.14
N ILE A 11 38.14 -49.93 -1.26
CA ILE A 11 37.68 -49.81 0.12
C ILE A 11 38.93 -49.80 0.99
N GLU A 12 39.09 -48.77 1.80
CA GLU A 12 40.20 -48.62 2.76
C GLU A 12 39.64 -48.68 4.18
N GLU A 13 40.22 -49.58 4.99
CA GLU A 13 39.95 -49.59 6.43
C GLU A 13 40.72 -48.47 7.13
N ARG A 14 40.05 -47.67 7.92
CA ARG A 14 40.68 -46.72 8.81
C ARG A 14 40.71 -47.28 10.22
N LYS A 15 41.92 -47.34 10.76
CA LYS A 15 42.19 -47.81 12.10
C LYS A 15 42.60 -46.68 13.03
N ASP A 16 42.27 -46.78 14.30
CA ASP A 16 42.72 -45.86 15.34
C ASP A 16 44.19 -46.13 15.71
N LYS A 17 44.73 -45.41 16.65
CA LYS A 17 46.12 -45.56 17.18
C LYS A 17 46.35 -46.88 17.92
N PHE A 18 45.26 -47.65 18.21
CA PHE A 18 45.32 -48.98 18.84
C PHE A 18 45.07 -50.10 17.85
N GLY A 19 44.94 -49.80 16.53
CA GLY A 19 44.73 -50.78 15.49
C GLY A 19 43.29 -51.26 15.28
N GLN A 20 42.32 -50.68 16.01
CA GLN A 20 40.89 -50.96 15.84
C GLN A 20 40.29 -50.24 14.64
N THR A 21 39.53 -50.96 13.79
CA THR A 21 38.86 -50.37 12.62
C THR A 21 37.73 -49.44 13.09
N THR A 22 37.86 -48.15 12.75
CA THR A 22 36.91 -47.10 13.11
C THR A 22 35.94 -46.76 12.00
N SER A 23 36.32 -46.96 10.73
CA SER A 23 35.47 -46.70 9.58
C SER A 23 36.08 -47.31 8.30
N PHE A 24 35.25 -47.42 7.28
CA PHE A 24 35.59 -47.85 5.93
C PHE A 24 35.47 -46.69 4.97
N ARG A 25 36.48 -46.39 4.19
CA ARG A 25 36.48 -45.36 3.17
C ARG A 25 36.46 -45.98 1.80
N VAL A 26 35.43 -45.66 1.00
CA VAL A 26 35.34 -46.00 -0.41
C VAL A 26 35.90 -44.84 -1.22
N ARG A 27 36.89 -45.12 -2.10
CA ARG A 27 37.40 -44.15 -3.07
C ARG A 27 37.01 -44.58 -4.47
N TYR A 28 36.50 -43.62 -5.25
CA TYR A 28 36.03 -43.85 -6.62
C TYR A 28 36.21 -42.58 -7.45
N PHE A 29 35.98 -42.68 -8.76
CA PHE A 29 36.00 -41.55 -9.66
C PHE A 29 34.61 -41.32 -10.24
N GLU A 30 34.18 -40.09 -10.26
CA GLU A 30 32.94 -39.64 -10.88
C GLU A 30 33.24 -38.38 -11.71
N ASN A 31 32.85 -38.37 -13.00
CA ASN A 31 33.10 -37.28 -13.94
C ASN A 31 34.58 -36.81 -13.97
N SER A 32 35.52 -37.76 -13.97
CA SER A 32 36.96 -37.51 -13.92
C SER A 32 37.50 -36.93 -12.62
N HIS A 33 36.68 -36.74 -11.61
CA HIS A 33 37.06 -36.24 -10.28
C HIS A 33 37.17 -37.41 -9.30
N ARG A 34 38.16 -37.33 -8.39
CA ARG A 34 38.38 -38.31 -7.34
C ARG A 34 37.44 -38.01 -6.17
N CYS A 35 36.53 -38.93 -5.87
CA CYS A 35 35.56 -38.85 -4.79
C CYS A 35 35.89 -39.86 -3.68
N SER A 36 35.43 -39.59 -2.45
CA SER A 36 35.52 -40.57 -1.36
C SER A 36 34.35 -40.41 -0.38
N GLN A 37 33.87 -41.56 0.10
CA GLN A 37 32.79 -41.59 1.12
C GLN A 37 33.20 -42.57 2.24
N SER A 38 32.87 -42.21 3.51
CA SER A 38 33.22 -43.02 4.66
C SER A 38 31.96 -43.66 5.26
N PHE A 39 32.08 -44.93 5.71
CA PHE A 39 31.02 -45.73 6.29
C PHE A 39 31.47 -46.27 7.65
N LYS A 40 30.53 -46.53 8.57
CA LYS A 40 30.83 -47.06 9.89
C LYS A 40 31.11 -48.58 9.87
N ASP A 41 30.51 -49.28 8.94
CA ASP A 41 30.62 -50.75 8.79
C ASP A 41 30.98 -51.11 7.34
N ARG A 42 31.49 -52.36 7.22
CA ARG A 42 31.98 -52.88 5.93
C ARG A 42 30.85 -53.19 4.96
N VAL A 43 29.69 -53.64 5.49
CA VAL A 43 28.55 -54.04 4.67
C VAL A 43 28.00 -52.81 3.92
N SER A 44 27.86 -51.70 4.61
CA SER A 44 27.45 -50.41 4.00
C SER A 44 28.45 -49.92 2.93
N ALA A 45 29.75 -50.10 3.16
CA ALA A 45 30.78 -49.75 2.19
C ALA A 45 30.74 -50.63 0.94
N GLU A 46 30.52 -51.94 1.10
CA GLU A 46 30.37 -52.90 0.00
C GLU A 46 29.08 -52.68 -0.79
N SER A 47 27.96 -52.39 -0.11
CA SER A 47 26.70 -52.02 -0.75
C SER A 47 26.87 -50.79 -1.62
N PHE A 48 27.58 -49.76 -1.13
CA PHE A 48 27.88 -48.56 -1.91
C PHE A 48 28.76 -48.83 -3.14
N VAL A 49 29.74 -49.72 -3.00
CA VAL A 49 30.58 -50.16 -4.15
C VAL A 49 29.75 -50.87 -5.20
N ASN A 50 28.79 -51.73 -4.78
CA ASN A 50 27.88 -52.41 -5.69
C ASN A 50 26.98 -51.43 -6.44
N CYS A 51 26.46 -50.40 -5.75
CA CYS A 51 25.73 -49.32 -6.39
C CYS A 51 26.56 -48.57 -7.46
N ILE A 52 27.86 -48.28 -7.19
CA ILE A 52 28.74 -47.64 -8.17
C ILE A 52 28.96 -48.58 -9.37
N LYS A 53 29.15 -49.85 -9.14
CA LYS A 53 29.34 -50.84 -10.23
C LYS A 53 28.07 -50.93 -11.09
N SER A 54 26.92 -51.03 -10.50
CA SER A 54 25.61 -51.05 -11.18
C SER A 54 25.39 -49.76 -12.00
N ALA A 55 25.74 -48.60 -11.44
CA ALA A 55 25.67 -47.32 -12.16
C ALA A 55 26.55 -47.28 -13.40
N ARG A 56 27.72 -47.95 -13.36
CA ARG A 56 28.64 -47.99 -14.47
C ARG A 56 28.25 -48.99 -15.59
N SER A 57 27.36 -49.93 -15.29
CA SER A 57 26.81 -50.86 -16.26
C SER A 57 25.62 -50.32 -17.06
N ILE A 58 25.10 -49.18 -16.70
CA ILE A 58 24.00 -48.51 -17.41
C ILE A 58 24.53 -47.82 -18.67
N PRO A 59 23.84 -47.93 -19.85
CA PRO A 59 24.25 -47.23 -21.08
C PRO A 59 24.41 -45.75 -20.88
N SER A 60 25.35 -45.13 -21.65
CA SER A 60 25.85 -43.76 -21.48
C SER A 60 24.81 -42.64 -21.70
N ASP A 61 23.66 -42.96 -22.23
CA ASP A 61 22.56 -42.07 -22.54
C ASP A 61 21.67 -41.79 -21.33
N ILE A 62 21.80 -42.59 -20.25
CA ILE A 62 21.09 -42.37 -18.98
C ILE A 62 22.13 -42.07 -17.90
N LYS A 63 22.52 -40.81 -17.76
CA LYS A 63 23.48 -40.37 -16.72
C LYS A 63 22.81 -40.23 -15.38
N PHE A 64 22.77 -41.28 -14.59
CA PHE A 64 22.52 -41.15 -13.15
C PHE A 64 23.84 -40.84 -12.43
N SER A 65 23.84 -39.84 -11.54
CA SER A 65 24.92 -39.63 -10.58
C SER A 65 24.96 -40.80 -9.57
N VAL A 66 26.13 -41.17 -9.07
CA VAL A 66 26.27 -42.16 -8.01
C VAL A 66 25.40 -41.79 -6.79
N THR A 67 25.30 -40.51 -6.47
CA THR A 67 24.45 -39.98 -5.42
C THR A 67 22.96 -40.25 -5.68
N GLY A 68 22.52 -40.12 -6.94
CA GLY A 68 21.13 -40.44 -7.34
C GLY A 68 20.77 -41.90 -7.13
N LEU A 69 21.69 -42.81 -7.48
CA LEU A 69 21.48 -44.25 -7.26
C LEU A 69 21.46 -44.64 -5.79
N VAL A 70 22.30 -44.05 -4.95
CA VAL A 70 22.28 -44.26 -3.50
C VAL A 70 20.92 -43.81 -2.92
N HIS A 71 20.40 -42.69 -3.32
CA HIS A 71 19.11 -42.22 -2.90
C HIS A 71 17.96 -43.15 -3.40
N GLN A 72 18.04 -43.60 -4.63
CA GLN A 72 17.06 -44.55 -5.18
C GLN A 72 17.06 -45.87 -4.41
N THR A 73 18.23 -46.45 -4.14
CA THR A 73 18.34 -47.69 -3.35
C THR A 73 17.76 -47.53 -1.97
N ARG A 74 18.08 -46.41 -1.28
CA ARG A 74 17.54 -46.08 0.02
C ARG A 74 16.02 -45.92 0.00
N PHE A 75 15.46 -45.28 -1.05
CA PHE A 75 14.02 -45.18 -1.23
C PHE A 75 13.36 -46.55 -1.39
N GLN A 76 13.96 -47.44 -2.19
CA GLN A 76 13.46 -48.82 -2.37
C GLN A 76 13.48 -49.62 -1.04
N GLU A 77 14.57 -49.50 -0.25
CA GLU A 77 14.66 -50.11 1.08
C GLU A 77 13.56 -49.61 2.03
N VAL A 78 13.27 -48.30 2.03
CA VAL A 78 12.18 -47.70 2.82
C VAL A 78 10.83 -48.24 2.35
N CYS A 79 10.56 -48.25 1.03
CA CYS A 79 9.32 -48.81 0.48
C CYS A 79 9.13 -50.27 0.88
N ALA A 80 10.18 -51.09 0.78
CA ALA A 80 10.15 -52.49 1.18
C ALA A 80 9.83 -52.66 2.69
N SER A 81 10.45 -51.83 3.54
CA SER A 81 10.19 -51.87 5.00
C SER A 81 8.76 -51.47 5.34
N LEU A 82 8.15 -50.59 4.55
CA LEU A 82 6.76 -50.14 4.73
C LEU A 82 5.74 -50.95 3.93
N LYS A 83 6.20 -51.99 3.20
CA LYS A 83 5.37 -52.85 2.32
C LYS A 83 4.62 -52.03 1.23
N LEU A 84 5.28 -51.00 0.67
CA LEU A 84 4.75 -50.16 -0.38
C LEU A 84 5.30 -50.58 -1.74
N GLU A 85 4.45 -50.57 -2.75
CA GLU A 85 4.89 -50.70 -4.15
C GLU A 85 5.66 -49.44 -4.56
N VAL A 86 6.88 -49.63 -5.12
CA VAL A 86 7.78 -48.51 -5.45
C VAL A 86 7.13 -47.47 -6.38
N PRO A 87 6.42 -47.83 -7.49
CA PRO A 87 5.77 -46.86 -8.35
C PRO A 87 4.69 -46.05 -7.61
N ALA A 88 3.85 -46.70 -6.81
CA ALA A 88 2.80 -46.05 -6.05
C ALA A 88 3.38 -45.08 -5.00
N ALA A 89 4.46 -45.47 -4.32
CA ALA A 89 5.18 -44.63 -3.37
C ALA A 89 5.82 -43.41 -4.05
N TYR A 90 6.32 -43.56 -5.29
CA TYR A 90 6.81 -42.41 -6.08
C TYR A 90 5.70 -41.42 -6.42
N ASP A 91 4.56 -41.90 -6.88
CA ASP A 91 3.40 -41.07 -7.22
C ASP A 91 2.86 -40.32 -6.00
N GLU A 92 2.83 -41.01 -4.83
CA GLU A 92 2.44 -40.39 -3.57
C GLU A 92 3.44 -39.34 -3.11
N CYS A 93 4.75 -39.59 -3.20
CA CYS A 93 5.80 -38.60 -2.94
C CYS A 93 5.72 -37.43 -3.88
N ILE A 94 5.53 -37.65 -5.18
CA ILE A 94 5.38 -36.59 -6.18
C ILE A 94 4.12 -35.76 -5.84
N SER A 95 3.00 -36.41 -5.55
CA SER A 95 1.75 -35.76 -5.18
C SER A 95 1.91 -34.93 -3.90
N TYR A 96 2.56 -35.49 -2.88
CA TYR A 96 2.85 -34.80 -1.62
C TYR A 96 3.78 -33.58 -1.84
N LEU A 97 4.88 -33.76 -2.57
CA LEU A 97 5.81 -32.67 -2.88
C LEU A 97 5.15 -31.61 -3.76
N THR A 98 4.34 -32.05 -4.73
CA THR A 98 3.56 -31.12 -5.57
C THR A 98 2.56 -30.35 -4.72
N ALA A 99 1.80 -31.01 -3.85
CA ALA A 99 0.85 -30.34 -2.97
C ALA A 99 1.54 -29.40 -1.95
N LYS A 100 2.68 -29.83 -1.40
CA LYS A 100 3.43 -29.08 -0.37
C LYS A 100 4.26 -27.94 -0.96
N TYR A 101 4.83 -28.15 -2.16
CA TYR A 101 5.78 -27.24 -2.79
C TYR A 101 5.32 -26.74 -4.16
N SER A 102 4.07 -27.06 -4.59
CA SER A 102 3.51 -26.47 -5.82
C SER A 102 3.31 -24.98 -5.61
N VAL A 103 4.39 -24.28 -5.77
CA VAL A 103 4.38 -22.85 -5.97
C VAL A 103 3.90 -22.65 -7.40
N ILE A 104 2.68 -22.19 -7.54
CA ILE A 104 2.13 -21.78 -8.81
C ILE A 104 2.95 -20.60 -9.30
N ASN A 105 3.98 -20.85 -10.03
CA ASN A 105 5.00 -19.90 -10.48
C ASN A 105 6.18 -19.70 -9.51
N PRO A 106 6.98 -20.77 -9.22
CA PRO A 106 8.08 -20.72 -8.24
C PRO A 106 9.21 -19.72 -8.58
N GLY A 107 9.22 -19.19 -9.80
CA GLY A 107 10.21 -18.22 -10.26
C GLY A 107 9.76 -16.76 -10.22
N MET A 108 8.59 -16.42 -9.65
CA MET A 108 8.18 -15.01 -9.56
C MET A 108 8.98 -14.27 -8.50
N LEU A 109 9.93 -13.45 -8.95
CA LEU A 109 10.73 -12.58 -8.10
C LEU A 109 9.90 -11.37 -7.62
N LEU A 110 10.21 -10.86 -6.44
CA LEU A 110 9.52 -9.74 -5.83
C LEU A 110 9.52 -8.50 -6.73
N HIS A 111 10.68 -8.15 -7.32
CA HIS A 111 10.80 -7.04 -8.25
C HIS A 111 9.85 -7.17 -9.45
N ASN A 112 9.83 -8.34 -10.08
CA ASN A 112 8.97 -8.61 -11.23
C ASN A 112 7.48 -8.56 -10.87
N ALA A 113 7.12 -9.08 -9.70
CA ALA A 113 5.77 -9.04 -9.19
C ALA A 113 5.29 -7.60 -8.92
N ILE A 114 6.14 -6.77 -8.30
CA ILE A 114 5.86 -5.35 -8.06
C ILE A 114 5.69 -4.62 -9.40
N SER A 115 6.59 -4.81 -10.35
CA SER A 115 6.53 -4.18 -11.66
C SER A 115 5.23 -4.50 -12.40
N LYS A 116 4.83 -5.79 -12.45
CA LYS A 116 3.56 -6.21 -13.07
C LYS A 116 2.33 -5.64 -12.36
N PHE A 117 2.35 -5.60 -11.03
CA PHE A 117 1.30 -4.98 -10.24
C PHE A 117 1.17 -3.49 -10.56
N MET A 118 2.28 -2.75 -10.60
CA MET A 118 2.30 -1.30 -10.88
C MET A 118 1.76 -1.00 -12.28
N ILE A 119 2.22 -1.71 -13.31
CA ILE A 119 1.71 -1.59 -14.68
C ILE A 119 0.19 -1.79 -14.73
N THR A 120 -0.33 -2.78 -13.98
CA THR A 120 -1.79 -3.02 -13.93
C THR A 120 -2.52 -1.86 -13.26
N ARG A 121 -1.94 -1.26 -12.19
CA ARG A 121 -2.54 -0.10 -11.50
C ARG A 121 -2.57 1.15 -12.37
N GLU A 122 -1.55 1.38 -13.17
CA GLU A 122 -1.50 2.47 -14.15
C GLU A 122 -2.54 2.27 -15.25
N LYS A 123 -2.64 1.07 -15.84
CA LYS A 123 -3.66 0.73 -16.84
C LYS A 123 -5.10 0.91 -16.31
N THR A 124 -5.34 0.65 -15.03
CA THR A 124 -6.65 0.85 -14.39
C THR A 124 -6.91 2.31 -13.98
N LYS A 125 -6.07 3.25 -14.43
CA LYS A 125 -6.20 4.69 -14.15
C LYS A 125 -6.33 5.00 -12.66
N CYS A 126 -5.51 4.31 -11.84
CA CYS A 126 -5.35 4.68 -10.44
C CYS A 126 -4.85 6.12 -10.36
N ARG A 127 -5.16 6.81 -9.25
CA ARG A 127 -4.69 8.19 -9.06
C ARG A 127 -3.19 8.24 -8.83
N ASP A 128 -2.53 9.29 -9.32
CA ASP A 128 -1.10 9.54 -9.15
C ASP A 128 -0.66 9.38 -7.69
N ARG A 129 -1.45 9.92 -6.75
CA ARG A 129 -1.19 9.77 -5.32
C ARG A 129 -1.22 8.31 -4.85
N THR A 130 -2.14 7.50 -5.36
CA THR A 130 -2.24 6.07 -5.03
C THR A 130 -1.07 5.30 -5.63
N ILE A 131 -0.68 5.61 -6.87
CA ILE A 131 0.51 5.05 -7.52
C ILE A 131 1.77 5.40 -6.72
N TYR A 132 1.91 6.66 -6.32
CA TYR A 132 3.02 7.11 -5.47
C TYR A 132 3.08 6.33 -4.14
N GLU A 133 1.94 6.13 -3.47
CA GLU A 133 1.86 5.37 -2.22
C GLU A 133 2.24 3.90 -2.42
N TYR A 134 1.76 3.26 -3.50
CA TYR A 134 2.19 1.91 -3.86
C TYR A 134 3.71 1.85 -4.04
N ASN A 135 4.29 2.75 -4.84
CA ASN A 135 5.73 2.80 -5.06
C ASN A 135 6.51 2.96 -3.75
N CYS A 136 6.09 3.87 -2.87
CA CYS A 136 6.76 4.11 -1.59
C CYS A 136 6.73 2.87 -0.69
N TYR A 137 5.58 2.21 -0.54
CA TYR A 137 5.43 1.09 0.38
C TYR A 137 5.96 -0.22 -0.20
N LEU A 138 5.75 -0.49 -1.48
CA LEU A 138 6.31 -1.67 -2.14
C LEU A 138 7.83 -1.56 -2.33
N GLY A 139 8.36 -0.36 -2.55
CA GLY A 139 9.80 -0.11 -2.53
C GLY A 139 10.44 -0.36 -1.15
N LYS A 140 9.71 -0.13 -0.04
CA LYS A 140 10.16 -0.53 1.30
C LYS A 140 10.16 -2.05 1.46
N LEU A 141 9.13 -2.73 0.95
CA LEU A 141 9.06 -4.20 0.94
C LEU A 141 10.26 -4.78 0.18
N GLU A 142 10.53 -4.27 -1.01
CA GLU A 142 11.65 -4.71 -1.85
C GLU A 142 13.02 -4.49 -1.17
N LYS A 143 13.20 -3.34 -0.51
CA LYS A 143 14.42 -3.07 0.26
C LYS A 143 14.61 -4.02 1.43
N SER A 144 13.52 -4.48 2.07
CA SER A 144 13.59 -5.38 3.22
C SER A 144 13.88 -6.83 2.86
N PHE A 145 13.41 -7.29 1.70
CA PHE A 145 13.55 -8.70 1.28
C PHE A 145 14.53 -8.91 0.13
N GLY A 146 14.91 -7.86 -0.57
CA GLY A 146 15.73 -7.92 -1.79
C GLY A 146 14.88 -8.11 -3.06
N ALA A 147 15.33 -7.52 -4.17
CA ALA A 147 14.66 -7.55 -5.47
C ALA A 147 14.50 -8.99 -6.01
N GLU A 148 15.55 -9.82 -5.82
CA GLU A 148 15.65 -11.20 -6.28
C GLU A 148 14.96 -12.21 -5.33
N CYS A 149 14.30 -11.74 -4.27
CA CYS A 149 13.58 -12.62 -3.34
C CYS A 149 12.41 -13.31 -4.07
N PRO A 150 12.32 -14.64 -4.07
CA PRO A 150 11.15 -15.33 -4.56
C PRO A 150 9.91 -14.94 -3.73
N LEU A 151 8.84 -14.53 -4.40
CA LEU A 151 7.64 -14.01 -3.74
C LEU A 151 7.02 -15.01 -2.75
N CYS A 152 7.15 -16.30 -3.02
CA CYS A 152 6.66 -17.38 -2.16
C CYS A 152 7.42 -17.51 -0.82
N ASN A 153 8.62 -16.94 -0.72
CA ASN A 153 9.43 -16.97 0.50
C ASN A 153 8.98 -15.91 1.52
N ILE A 154 8.19 -14.92 1.11
CA ILE A 154 7.67 -13.89 2.00
C ILE A 154 6.47 -14.45 2.78
N LYS A 155 6.70 -14.76 4.06
CA LYS A 155 5.70 -15.33 4.97
C LYS A 155 5.02 -14.23 5.81
N GLY A 156 3.86 -14.59 6.40
CA GLY A 156 3.11 -13.65 7.25
C GLY A 156 3.90 -13.14 8.46
N GLU A 157 4.77 -13.96 9.05
CA GLU A 157 5.64 -13.59 10.18
C GLU A 157 6.63 -12.50 9.79
N ASN A 158 7.26 -12.62 8.62
CA ASN A 158 8.16 -11.61 8.09
C ASN A 158 7.47 -10.25 7.92
N LEU A 159 6.21 -10.29 7.41
CA LEU A 159 5.40 -9.08 7.23
C LEU A 159 4.93 -8.49 8.56
N LYS A 160 4.66 -9.31 9.58
CA LYS A 160 4.36 -8.83 10.94
C LYS A 160 5.54 -8.08 11.51
N SER A 161 6.74 -8.65 11.48
CA SER A 161 7.98 -8.00 11.96
C SER A 161 8.24 -6.68 11.22
N LEU A 162 8.05 -6.65 9.89
CA LEU A 162 8.16 -5.42 9.09
C LEU A 162 7.16 -4.34 9.53
N LEU A 163 5.94 -4.73 9.87
CA LEU A 163 4.90 -3.81 10.34
C LEU A 163 5.15 -3.36 11.78
N GLU A 164 5.68 -4.20 12.64
CA GLU A 164 6.00 -3.89 14.03
C GLU A 164 7.08 -2.82 14.16
N ALA A 165 8.02 -2.79 13.24
CA ALA A 165 9.05 -1.75 13.16
C ALA A 165 8.49 -0.34 12.87
N ILE A 166 7.20 -0.22 12.53
CA ILE A 166 6.56 1.07 12.26
C ILE A 166 5.91 1.60 13.52
N SER A 167 6.38 2.73 14.04
CA SER A 167 5.83 3.34 15.26
C SER A 167 4.42 3.92 15.10
N SER A 168 4.11 4.53 13.95
CA SER A 168 2.81 5.18 13.72
C SER A 168 1.72 4.16 13.35
N PRO A 169 0.64 4.00 14.16
CA PRO A 169 -0.47 3.09 13.86
C PRO A 169 -1.16 3.38 12.53
N SER A 170 -1.33 4.66 12.19
CA SER A 170 -1.95 5.08 10.92
C SER A 170 -1.12 4.68 9.70
N VAL A 171 0.21 4.86 9.77
CA VAL A 171 1.15 4.44 8.72
C VAL A 171 1.17 2.92 8.61
N LYS A 172 1.23 2.21 9.74
CA LYS A 172 1.16 0.75 9.82
C LYS A 172 -0.11 0.20 9.15
N ARG A 173 -1.26 0.77 9.49
CA ARG A 173 -2.57 0.42 8.89
C ARG A 173 -2.60 0.64 7.38
N ASN A 174 -2.06 1.75 6.90
CA ASN A 174 -1.99 2.06 5.46
C ASN A 174 -1.04 1.11 4.73
N TYR A 175 0.11 0.80 5.31
CA TYR A 175 1.04 -0.16 4.73
C TYR A 175 0.41 -1.54 4.61
N LEU A 176 -0.23 -2.04 5.67
CA LEU A 176 -0.93 -3.33 5.64
C LEU A 176 -2.02 -3.38 4.55
N LYS A 177 -2.78 -2.28 4.33
CA LYS A 177 -3.75 -2.21 3.23
C LYS A 177 -3.09 -2.38 1.86
N ILE A 178 -1.93 -1.78 1.67
CA ILE A 178 -1.17 -1.87 0.42
C ILE A 178 -0.61 -3.28 0.24
N LEU A 179 -0.03 -3.88 1.29
CA LEU A 179 0.42 -5.27 1.27
C LEU A 179 -0.72 -6.24 0.94
N LYS A 180 -1.89 -6.07 1.59
CA LYS A 180 -3.09 -6.88 1.28
C LYS A 180 -3.49 -6.76 -0.19
N ALA A 181 -3.48 -5.55 -0.75
CA ALA A 181 -3.83 -5.33 -2.15
C ALA A 181 -2.82 -5.99 -3.11
N PHE A 182 -1.52 -5.91 -2.82
CA PHE A 182 -0.45 -6.50 -3.61
C PHE A 182 -0.48 -8.04 -3.56
N PHE A 183 -0.52 -8.63 -2.36
CA PHE A 183 -0.53 -10.08 -2.21
C PHE A 183 -1.85 -10.72 -2.66
N ASN A 184 -2.99 -10.03 -2.56
CA ASN A 184 -4.25 -10.47 -3.19
C ASN A 184 -4.13 -10.50 -4.71
N TYR A 185 -3.46 -9.51 -5.30
CA TYR A 185 -3.20 -9.52 -6.74
C TYR A 185 -2.26 -10.67 -7.12
N ALA A 186 -1.20 -10.90 -6.35
CA ALA A 186 -0.26 -12.00 -6.56
C ALA A 186 -0.95 -13.38 -6.50
N ALA A 187 -1.81 -13.59 -5.50
CA ALA A 187 -2.58 -14.84 -5.36
C ALA A 187 -3.57 -15.02 -6.52
N LYS A 188 -4.27 -13.95 -6.93
CA LYS A 188 -5.18 -13.97 -8.09
C LYS A 188 -4.50 -14.33 -9.41
N ASN A 189 -3.21 -13.96 -9.58
CA ASN A 189 -2.43 -14.30 -10.76
C ASN A 189 -1.67 -15.63 -10.62
N GLY A 190 -1.91 -16.38 -9.55
CA GLY A 190 -1.28 -17.67 -9.33
C GLY A 190 0.22 -17.60 -9.03
N TRP A 191 0.75 -16.46 -8.57
CA TRP A 191 2.17 -16.32 -8.23
C TRP A 191 2.50 -16.83 -6.83
N ILE A 192 1.50 -16.90 -5.98
CA ILE A 192 1.54 -17.48 -4.65
C ILE A 192 0.24 -18.25 -4.40
N LYS A 193 0.30 -19.30 -3.57
CA LYS A 193 -0.86 -20.12 -3.24
C LYS A 193 -1.86 -19.37 -2.35
N GLU A 194 -1.35 -18.67 -1.35
CA GLU A 194 -2.15 -17.96 -0.36
C GLU A 194 -1.55 -16.56 -0.09
N ASN A 195 -2.42 -15.63 0.25
CA ASN A 195 -1.98 -14.30 0.64
C ASN A 195 -1.37 -14.33 2.05
N PRO A 196 -0.05 -14.03 2.23
CA PRO A 196 0.61 -14.07 3.53
C PRO A 196 0.09 -13.02 4.53
N THR A 197 -0.73 -12.06 4.07
CA THR A 197 -1.34 -11.05 4.94
C THR A 197 -2.71 -11.45 5.49
N THR A 198 -3.24 -12.64 5.14
CA THR A 198 -4.61 -13.06 5.53
C THR A 198 -4.81 -13.02 7.03
N ASN A 199 -3.86 -13.54 7.79
CA ASN A 199 -3.93 -13.63 9.25
C ASN A 199 -3.43 -12.36 9.97
N ILE A 200 -3.20 -11.26 9.23
CA ILE A 200 -2.83 -9.98 9.82
C ILE A 200 -4.08 -9.10 9.84
N ALA A 201 -4.74 -9.01 10.99
CA ALA A 201 -5.97 -8.24 11.14
C ALA A 201 -5.68 -6.74 11.22
N ILE A 202 -6.41 -5.94 10.43
CA ILE A 202 -6.30 -4.47 10.44
C ILE A 202 -6.86 -3.92 11.75
N GLU A 203 -7.86 -4.58 12.31
CA GLU A 203 -8.56 -4.20 13.54
C GLU A 203 -7.63 -4.21 14.77
N HIS A 204 -6.59 -5.03 14.75
CA HIS A 204 -5.59 -5.06 15.82
C HIS A 204 -4.68 -3.83 15.84
N ILE A 205 -4.67 -3.03 14.77
CA ILE A 205 -3.94 -1.78 14.72
C ILE A 205 -4.87 -0.67 15.22
N LYS A 206 -4.89 -0.46 16.54
CA LYS A 206 -5.68 0.61 17.15
C LYS A 206 -5.13 1.97 16.68
N VAL A 207 -6.04 2.82 16.26
CA VAL A 207 -5.74 4.23 15.94
C VAL A 207 -6.75 5.03 16.73
N ASP A 208 -6.29 5.87 17.62
CA ASP A 208 -7.15 6.77 18.38
C ASP A 208 -7.87 7.71 17.41
N GLU A 209 -9.19 7.63 17.43
CA GLU A 209 -10.04 8.47 16.60
C GLU A 209 -10.39 9.74 17.37
N MET A 210 -9.53 10.74 17.23
CA MET A 210 -9.81 12.07 17.76
C MET A 210 -10.73 12.83 16.80
N PRO A 211 -11.62 13.69 17.31
CA PRO A 211 -12.34 14.64 16.48
C PRO A 211 -11.34 15.47 15.66
N PRO A 212 -11.65 15.79 14.40
CA PRO A 212 -10.77 16.64 13.61
C PRO A 212 -10.66 18.02 14.22
N ALA A 213 -9.49 18.63 14.12
CA ALA A 213 -9.28 19.99 14.52
C ALA A 213 -10.15 20.94 13.67
N ILE A 214 -10.74 21.94 14.32
CA ILE A 214 -11.51 23.02 13.68
C ILE A 214 -10.92 24.38 14.05
N LEU A 215 -11.22 25.39 13.26
CA LEU A 215 -10.93 26.79 13.61
C LEU A 215 -12.06 27.34 14.48
N SER A 216 -11.73 28.11 15.50
CA SER A 216 -12.73 28.96 16.19
C SER A 216 -13.26 30.04 15.24
N VAL A 217 -14.36 30.68 15.62
CA VAL A 217 -14.91 31.82 14.88
C VAL A 217 -13.86 32.93 14.78
N ASP A 218 -13.22 33.30 15.89
CA ASP A 218 -12.20 34.35 15.94
C ASP A 218 -10.97 34.00 15.09
N GLN A 219 -10.52 32.73 15.12
CA GLN A 219 -9.43 32.29 14.27
C GLN A 219 -9.77 32.41 12.79
N THR A 220 -11.01 32.04 12.43
CA THR A 220 -11.48 32.12 11.04
C THR A 220 -11.61 33.57 10.61
N LYS A 221 -12.20 34.44 11.43
CA LYS A 221 -12.31 35.89 11.20
C LYS A 221 -10.91 36.52 11.03
N SER A 222 -10.05 36.31 12.01
CA SER A 222 -8.64 36.80 11.97
C SER A 222 -7.90 36.31 10.75
N PHE A 223 -8.13 35.07 10.28
CA PHE A 223 -7.52 34.54 9.07
C PHE A 223 -7.94 35.34 7.83
N PHE A 224 -9.24 35.55 7.61
CA PHE A 224 -9.73 36.33 6.47
C PHE A 224 -9.31 37.80 6.56
N GLU A 225 -9.24 38.36 7.74
CA GLU A 225 -8.76 39.73 7.97
C GLU A 225 -7.28 39.92 7.63
N LYS A 226 -6.44 38.93 7.88
CA LYS A 226 -5.00 38.95 7.59
C LYS A 226 -4.64 38.56 6.18
N LEU A 227 -5.55 37.91 5.45
CA LEU A 227 -5.30 37.59 4.05
C LEU A 227 -5.08 38.87 3.22
N PRO A 228 -4.22 38.81 2.19
CA PRO A 228 -4.07 39.93 1.29
C PRO A 228 -5.42 40.28 0.64
N PRO A 229 -5.64 41.55 0.26
CA PRO A 229 -6.85 42.01 -0.41
C PRO A 229 -6.90 41.52 -1.88
N ASN A 230 -6.69 40.23 -2.07
CA ASN A 230 -6.71 39.57 -3.37
C ASN A 230 -7.96 38.71 -3.46
N PRO A 231 -8.93 39.05 -4.33
CA PRO A 231 -10.19 38.33 -4.44
C PRO A 231 -10.01 36.80 -4.65
N ILE A 232 -9.07 36.41 -5.51
CA ILE A 232 -8.84 35.00 -5.83
C ILE A 232 -8.39 34.20 -4.59
N VAL A 233 -7.51 34.78 -3.77
CA VAL A 233 -7.04 34.13 -2.52
C VAL A 233 -8.20 34.01 -1.53
N GLN A 234 -8.95 35.10 -1.32
CA GLN A 234 -10.08 35.12 -0.40
C GLN A 234 -11.18 34.14 -0.84
N ILE A 235 -11.58 34.14 -2.09
CA ILE A 235 -12.58 33.23 -2.66
C ILE A 235 -12.12 31.77 -2.51
N SER A 236 -10.83 31.49 -2.80
CA SER A 236 -10.32 30.14 -2.69
C SER A 236 -10.44 29.57 -1.28
N PHE A 237 -10.18 30.37 -0.24
CA PHE A 237 -10.35 29.94 1.14
C PHE A 237 -11.82 29.97 1.59
N ALA A 238 -12.62 30.91 1.09
CA ALA A 238 -14.07 30.94 1.36
C ALA A 238 -14.78 29.68 0.85
N LEU A 239 -14.41 29.19 -0.32
CA LEU A 239 -14.92 27.91 -0.86
C LEU A 239 -14.58 26.72 0.04
N LEU A 240 -13.43 26.72 0.72
CA LEU A 240 -13.07 25.70 1.69
C LEU A 240 -13.85 25.86 3.00
N ALA A 241 -13.97 27.11 3.49
CA ALA A 241 -14.55 27.44 4.79
C ALA A 241 -16.08 27.44 4.77
N PHE A 242 -16.72 27.92 3.70
CA PHE A 242 -18.16 28.19 3.66
C PHE A 242 -18.94 27.34 2.64
N ALA A 243 -18.25 26.58 1.78
CA ALA A 243 -18.85 25.53 0.94
C ALA A 243 -18.33 24.13 1.26
N GLY A 244 -17.43 23.98 2.23
CA GLY A 244 -16.89 22.69 2.64
C GLY A 244 -16.20 21.90 1.54
N LEU A 245 -15.68 22.58 0.50
CA LEU A 245 -14.96 21.94 -0.58
C LEU A 245 -13.61 21.37 -0.11
N ARG A 246 -13.13 20.33 -0.76
CA ARG A 246 -11.79 19.81 -0.48
C ARG A 246 -10.72 20.70 -1.13
N PRO A 247 -9.55 20.88 -0.49
CA PRO A 247 -8.44 21.63 -1.10
C PRO A 247 -8.09 21.17 -2.51
N GLU A 248 -8.14 19.88 -2.79
CA GLU A 248 -7.90 19.30 -4.11
C GLU A 248 -9.00 19.59 -5.15
N GLU A 249 -10.17 20.05 -4.74
CA GLU A 249 -11.27 20.45 -5.65
C GLU A 249 -11.09 21.90 -6.08
N VAL A 250 -10.58 22.74 -5.19
CA VAL A 250 -10.30 24.17 -5.45
C VAL A 250 -8.93 24.36 -6.10
N CYS A 251 -7.88 23.76 -5.53
CA CYS A 251 -6.50 23.90 -5.97
C CYS A 251 -5.76 22.55 -5.91
N PRO A 252 -5.91 21.68 -6.92
CA PRO A 252 -5.26 20.37 -6.94
C PRO A 252 -3.75 20.47 -7.06
N LYS A 253 -3.04 19.47 -6.52
CA LYS A 253 -1.58 19.33 -6.65
C LYS A 253 -1.16 19.04 -8.08
N SER A 254 -1.90 18.16 -8.76
CA SER A 254 -1.63 17.82 -10.16
C SER A 254 -2.13 18.94 -11.08
N THR A 255 -1.28 19.37 -12.00
CA THR A 255 -1.62 20.39 -13.03
C THR A 255 -2.60 19.85 -14.06
N THR A 256 -2.65 18.54 -14.25
CA THR A 256 -3.53 17.87 -15.22
C THR A 256 -4.95 17.63 -14.66
N LYS A 257 -5.12 17.68 -13.35
CA LYS A 257 -6.43 17.49 -12.73
C LYS A 257 -7.29 18.74 -12.91
N GLN A 258 -8.56 18.54 -13.29
CA GLN A 258 -9.53 19.61 -13.32
C GLN A 258 -9.77 20.18 -11.91
N ARG A 259 -9.99 21.48 -11.85
CA ARG A 259 -10.32 22.24 -10.65
C ARG A 259 -11.59 23.02 -10.86
N LEU A 260 -12.17 23.51 -9.76
CA LEU A 260 -13.37 24.33 -9.83
C LEU A 260 -13.13 25.58 -10.70
N ALA A 261 -14.07 25.85 -11.58
CA ALA A 261 -14.09 26.97 -12.49
C ALA A 261 -15.37 27.79 -12.30
N TRP A 262 -15.38 29.02 -12.79
CA TRP A 262 -16.55 29.89 -12.67
C TRP A 262 -17.78 29.32 -13.36
N GLU A 263 -17.61 28.56 -14.44
CA GLU A 263 -18.67 27.86 -15.17
C GLU A 263 -19.36 26.76 -14.33
N ASN A 264 -18.77 26.39 -13.20
CA ASN A 264 -19.36 25.47 -12.24
C ASN A 264 -20.27 26.15 -11.21
N ILE A 265 -20.33 27.49 -11.19
CA ILE A 265 -21.12 28.28 -10.25
C ILE A 265 -22.32 28.90 -10.97
N ASN A 266 -23.50 28.53 -10.51
CA ASN A 266 -24.74 29.16 -10.94
C ASN A 266 -25.17 30.21 -9.89
N PHE A 267 -25.03 31.47 -10.23
CA PHE A 267 -25.41 32.58 -9.34
C PHE A 267 -26.94 32.74 -9.24
N SER A 268 -27.70 32.38 -10.27
CA SER A 268 -29.16 32.51 -10.26
C SER A 268 -29.83 31.50 -9.34
N THR A 269 -29.38 30.24 -9.37
CA THR A 269 -29.89 29.18 -8.48
C THR A 269 -29.07 29.07 -7.18
N ARG A 270 -27.97 29.80 -7.06
CA ARG A 270 -27.03 29.75 -5.94
C ARG A 270 -26.50 28.33 -5.68
N GLU A 271 -26.02 27.69 -6.75
CA GLU A 271 -25.52 26.32 -6.73
C GLU A 271 -24.09 26.21 -7.24
N ILE A 272 -23.34 25.25 -6.68
CA ILE A 272 -21.99 24.92 -7.15
C ILE A 272 -21.97 23.47 -7.60
N THR A 273 -21.61 23.24 -8.87
CA THR A 273 -21.50 21.89 -9.45
C THR A 273 -20.07 21.36 -9.36
N VAL A 274 -19.87 20.29 -8.58
CA VAL A 274 -18.58 19.57 -8.50
C VAL A 274 -18.67 18.31 -9.34
N THR A 275 -18.08 18.33 -10.53
CA THR A 275 -18.10 17.20 -11.47
C THR A 275 -17.25 16.03 -10.97
N GLY A 276 -17.43 14.85 -11.56
CA GLY A 276 -16.62 13.68 -11.25
C GLY A 276 -15.11 13.86 -11.53
N ALA A 277 -14.77 14.70 -12.49
CA ALA A 277 -13.38 15.03 -12.83
C ALA A 277 -12.70 15.90 -11.73
N ILE A 278 -13.46 16.78 -11.10
CA ILE A 278 -13.00 17.62 -9.98
C ILE A 278 -13.01 16.83 -8.66
N SER A 279 -14.08 16.05 -8.43
CA SER A 279 -14.31 15.34 -7.18
C SER A 279 -13.28 14.25 -6.88
N LYS A 280 -12.84 14.12 -5.61
CA LYS A 280 -11.99 13.02 -5.14
C LYS A 280 -12.66 11.64 -5.32
N ILE A 281 -13.97 11.56 -5.25
CA ILE A 281 -14.71 10.29 -5.33
C ILE A 281 -15.25 10.00 -6.73
N ARG A 282 -14.88 10.84 -7.73
CA ARG A 282 -15.33 10.73 -9.13
C ARG A 282 -16.85 10.70 -9.29
N ARG A 283 -17.58 11.41 -8.41
CA ARG A 283 -19.03 11.55 -8.49
C ARG A 283 -19.42 13.01 -8.65
N LEU A 284 -20.44 13.24 -9.45
CA LEU A 284 -21.11 14.53 -9.54
C LEU A 284 -21.81 14.82 -8.22
N ARG A 285 -21.73 16.05 -7.75
CA ARG A 285 -22.58 16.60 -6.69
C ARG A 285 -22.88 18.07 -6.96
N ILE A 286 -24.08 18.45 -6.64
CA ILE A 286 -24.54 19.83 -6.68
C ILE A 286 -24.67 20.30 -5.25
N LEU A 287 -24.02 21.41 -4.93
CA LEU A 287 -24.07 22.05 -3.62
C LEU A 287 -25.11 23.15 -3.69
N SER A 288 -26.25 22.95 -3.03
CA SER A 288 -27.34 23.91 -2.90
C SER A 288 -27.54 24.33 -1.45
N GLY A 289 -28.25 25.44 -1.22
CA GLY A 289 -28.50 25.99 0.13
C GLY A 289 -27.22 26.36 0.86
N LEU A 290 -26.23 26.83 0.15
CA LEU A 290 -24.98 27.35 0.71
C LEU A 290 -25.23 28.69 1.42
N PRO A 291 -24.45 28.97 2.52
CA PRO A 291 -24.65 30.17 3.32
C PRO A 291 -24.39 31.46 2.54
N ASP A 292 -25.10 32.52 2.91
CA ASP A 292 -25.09 33.83 2.22
C ASP A 292 -23.73 34.49 2.18
N ASN A 293 -22.94 34.35 3.23
CA ASN A 293 -21.60 34.91 3.28
C ASN A 293 -20.68 34.38 2.18
N LEU A 294 -20.82 33.13 1.74
CA LEU A 294 -20.04 32.59 0.62
C LEU A 294 -20.26 33.40 -0.65
N TRP A 295 -21.52 33.78 -0.93
CA TRP A 295 -21.88 34.52 -2.14
C TRP A 295 -21.27 35.91 -2.14
N LYS A 296 -21.20 36.58 -0.97
CA LYS A 296 -20.48 37.85 -0.81
C LYS A 296 -19.00 37.74 -1.14
N PHE A 297 -18.35 36.62 -0.80
CA PHE A 297 -16.96 36.35 -1.24
C PHE A 297 -16.86 36.14 -2.75
N LEU A 298 -17.78 35.38 -3.35
CA LEU A 298 -17.76 35.12 -4.79
C LEU A 298 -18.02 36.40 -5.61
N GLU A 299 -18.76 37.33 -5.07
CA GLU A 299 -19.06 38.64 -5.67
C GLU A 299 -17.89 39.61 -5.65
N LEU A 300 -16.79 39.31 -4.94
CA LEU A 300 -15.56 40.12 -5.03
C LEU A 300 -14.96 40.15 -6.46
N VAL A 301 -15.34 39.18 -7.30
CA VAL A 301 -14.96 39.21 -8.73
C VAL A 301 -16.17 39.67 -9.55
N PRO A 302 -16.09 40.74 -10.34
CA PRO A 302 -17.15 41.22 -11.22
C PRO A 302 -17.63 40.14 -12.20
N ALA A 303 -18.91 40.15 -12.57
CA ALA A 303 -19.54 39.13 -13.38
C ALA A 303 -18.82 38.88 -14.73
N GLU A 304 -18.37 39.95 -15.39
CA GLU A 304 -17.66 39.94 -16.68
C GLU A 304 -16.29 39.25 -16.59
N GLN A 305 -15.69 39.18 -15.40
CA GLN A 305 -14.38 38.56 -15.14
C GLN A 305 -14.49 37.10 -14.68
N ARG A 306 -15.69 36.58 -14.45
CA ARG A 306 -15.95 35.22 -13.94
C ARG A 306 -15.83 34.16 -15.03
N LYS A 307 -14.59 33.90 -15.49
CA LYS A 307 -14.29 32.93 -16.56
C LYS A 307 -13.15 32.03 -16.20
N GLY A 308 -13.28 30.74 -16.51
CA GLY A 308 -12.24 29.74 -16.30
C GLY A 308 -11.96 29.42 -14.83
N LYS A 309 -10.74 29.06 -14.48
CA LYS A 309 -10.34 28.60 -13.14
C LYS A 309 -10.52 29.67 -12.08
N ILE A 310 -11.24 29.36 -10.99
CA ILE A 310 -11.40 30.28 -9.84
C ILE A 310 -10.06 30.49 -9.15
N CYS A 311 -9.41 29.40 -8.69
CA CYS A 311 -8.08 29.48 -8.09
C CYS A 311 -7.00 29.37 -9.17
N THR A 312 -6.32 30.46 -9.47
CA THR A 312 -5.21 30.51 -10.44
C THR A 312 -3.86 30.18 -9.81
N TYR A 313 -3.76 30.19 -8.50
CA TYR A 313 -2.53 29.89 -7.76
C TYR A 313 -2.17 28.40 -7.74
N SER A 314 -0.88 28.14 -7.46
CA SER A 314 -0.41 26.77 -7.24
C SER A 314 -0.86 26.24 -5.88
N HIS A 315 -0.94 24.91 -5.76
CA HIS A 315 -1.22 24.26 -4.48
C HIS A 315 -0.20 24.65 -3.38
N ALA A 316 1.07 24.76 -3.74
CA ALA A 316 2.13 25.19 -2.83
C ALA A 316 1.90 26.61 -2.30
N THR A 317 1.46 27.52 -3.16
CA THR A 317 1.13 28.90 -2.80
C THR A 317 -0.03 28.95 -1.81
N MET A 318 -1.09 28.17 -2.04
CA MET A 318 -2.24 28.08 -1.11
C MET A 318 -1.83 27.50 0.25
N ILE A 319 -0.94 26.50 0.28
CA ILE A 319 -0.38 25.98 1.53
C ILE A 319 0.44 27.06 2.24
N ARG A 320 1.23 27.84 1.51
CA ARG A 320 2.02 28.93 2.08
C ARG A 320 1.11 29.94 2.76
N TYR A 321 0.05 30.44 2.11
CA TYR A 321 -0.92 31.35 2.73
C TYR A 321 -1.50 30.77 4.00
N ARG A 322 -1.99 29.52 3.96
CA ARG A 322 -2.52 28.86 5.15
C ARG A 322 -1.49 28.81 6.30
N ARG A 323 -0.25 28.42 6.02
CA ARG A 323 0.82 28.33 7.03
C ARG A 323 1.21 29.69 7.59
N THR A 324 1.27 30.72 6.75
CA THR A 324 1.63 32.06 7.18
C THR A 324 0.61 32.62 8.18
N TYR A 325 -0.67 32.38 7.96
CA TYR A 325 -1.74 33.00 8.77
C TYR A 325 -2.37 32.09 9.83
N LEU A 326 -2.23 30.76 9.73
CA LEU A 326 -2.72 29.80 10.72
C LEU A 326 -1.63 28.98 11.38
N GLY A 327 -0.36 29.10 10.95
CA GLY A 327 0.72 28.24 11.43
C GLY A 327 0.56 26.79 11.00
N LYS A 328 0.89 25.86 11.92
CA LYS A 328 0.79 24.41 11.67
C LYS A 328 -0.66 23.97 11.85
N ALA A 329 -1.43 23.98 10.76
CA ALA A 329 -2.80 23.53 10.73
C ALA A 329 -3.00 22.33 9.77
N GLU A 330 -3.99 21.49 10.03
CA GLU A 330 -4.35 20.37 9.16
C GLU A 330 -4.82 20.84 7.78
N GLN A 331 -4.64 20.00 6.75
CA GLN A 331 -4.96 20.38 5.37
C GLN A 331 -6.45 20.68 5.19
N ASP A 332 -7.33 19.90 5.82
CA ASP A 332 -8.79 19.96 5.68
C ASP A 332 -9.47 20.78 6.78
N ILE A 333 -8.72 21.58 7.59
CA ILE A 333 -9.23 22.29 8.76
C ILE A 333 -10.44 23.18 8.45
N PHE A 334 -10.42 23.94 7.36
CA PHE A 334 -11.56 24.78 6.93
C PHE A 334 -12.79 23.94 6.62
N ARG A 335 -12.61 22.83 5.93
CA ARG A 335 -13.69 21.90 5.61
C ARG A 335 -14.24 21.21 6.86
N HIS A 336 -13.38 20.90 7.84
CA HIS A 336 -13.82 20.38 9.14
C HIS A 336 -14.61 21.44 9.91
N SER A 337 -14.17 22.69 9.90
CA SER A 337 -14.91 23.82 10.48
C SER A 337 -16.27 23.98 9.81
N PHE A 338 -16.36 23.95 8.48
CA PHE A 338 -17.63 23.95 7.76
C PHE A 338 -18.56 22.83 8.23
N GLY A 339 -18.05 21.59 8.35
CA GLY A 339 -18.85 20.46 8.79
C GLY A 339 -19.39 20.62 10.22
N THR A 340 -18.57 21.16 11.12
CA THR A 340 -18.94 21.40 12.53
C THR A 340 -19.96 22.53 12.67
N TYR A 341 -19.68 23.71 12.13
CA TYR A 341 -20.61 24.86 12.21
C TYR A 341 -21.87 24.64 11.37
N GLY A 342 -21.71 24.02 10.19
CA GLY A 342 -22.83 23.68 9.31
C GLY A 342 -23.83 22.72 9.96
N TYR A 343 -23.38 21.81 10.84
CA TYR A 343 -24.24 20.92 11.59
C TYR A 343 -25.28 21.69 12.43
N TYR A 344 -24.95 22.90 12.93
CA TYR A 344 -25.81 23.71 13.78
C TYR A 344 -26.56 24.83 13.04
N HIS A 345 -26.08 25.21 11.84
CA HIS A 345 -26.62 26.34 11.07
C HIS A 345 -27.48 25.88 9.87
N LEU A 346 -27.13 24.75 9.25
CA LEU A 346 -27.84 24.17 8.12
C LEU A 346 -28.55 22.86 8.55
N ASP A 347 -29.36 22.29 7.65
CA ASP A 347 -29.80 20.90 7.85
C ASP A 347 -28.61 19.94 7.82
N PRO A 348 -28.38 19.11 8.86
CA PRO A 348 -27.31 18.14 8.89
C PRO A 348 -27.29 17.18 7.69
N LYS A 349 -28.46 16.84 7.11
CA LYS A 349 -28.53 16.02 5.88
C LYS A 349 -27.90 16.76 4.71
N GLN A 350 -28.22 18.00 4.55
CA GLN A 350 -27.68 18.87 3.52
C GLN A 350 -26.16 19.04 3.67
N VAL A 351 -25.65 19.22 4.87
CA VAL A 351 -24.19 19.32 5.11
C VAL A 351 -23.47 18.03 4.69
N VAL A 352 -24.04 16.86 4.99
CA VAL A 352 -23.52 15.55 4.56
C VAL A 352 -23.44 15.45 3.02
N GLU A 353 -24.48 15.93 2.32
CA GLU A 353 -24.54 15.96 0.85
C GLU A 353 -23.54 16.95 0.26
N ILE A 354 -23.49 18.19 0.77
CA ILE A 354 -22.52 19.22 0.39
C ILE A 354 -21.09 18.67 0.54
N MET A 355 -20.78 18.07 1.67
CA MET A 355 -19.46 17.47 1.93
C MET A 355 -19.23 16.18 1.13
N GLY A 356 -20.24 15.53 0.56
CA GLY A 356 -20.12 14.27 -0.17
C GLY A 356 -19.60 13.13 0.70
N HIS A 357 -20.19 12.94 1.88
CA HIS A 357 -19.88 11.85 2.78
C HIS A 357 -20.67 10.59 2.39
N LEU A 358 -20.05 9.65 1.68
CA LEU A 358 -20.70 8.44 1.16
C LEU A 358 -21.16 7.44 2.22
N ARG A 359 -20.55 7.47 3.40
CA ARG A 359 -20.83 6.53 4.49
C ARG A 359 -21.93 7.01 5.45
N GLY A 360 -22.66 8.04 5.05
CA GLY A 360 -23.84 8.54 5.74
C GLY A 360 -23.54 9.24 7.08
N PHE A 361 -24.63 9.48 7.81
CA PHE A 361 -24.68 10.25 9.04
C PHE A 361 -23.80 9.74 10.17
N LYS A 362 -23.62 8.39 10.32
CA LYS A 362 -22.92 7.82 11.48
C LYS A 362 -21.49 8.38 11.65
N THR A 363 -20.74 8.47 10.56
CA THR A 363 -19.38 9.04 10.58
C THR A 363 -19.42 10.56 10.79
N PHE A 364 -20.41 11.24 10.20
CA PHE A 364 -20.57 12.68 10.31
C PHE A 364 -20.91 13.08 11.76
N TYR A 365 -21.93 12.46 12.37
CA TYR A 365 -22.30 12.72 13.76
C TYR A 365 -21.16 12.47 14.73
N LYS A 366 -20.39 11.41 14.53
CA LYS A 366 -19.25 11.05 15.40
C LYS A 366 -18.20 12.16 15.48
N PHE A 367 -17.95 12.86 14.38
CA PHE A 367 -16.83 13.79 14.29
C PHE A 367 -17.20 15.26 14.38
N TYR A 368 -18.46 15.64 14.10
CA TYR A 368 -18.83 17.04 13.97
C TYR A 368 -19.84 17.52 15.04
N LYS A 369 -20.52 16.61 15.71
CA LYS A 369 -21.43 16.96 16.80
C LYS A 369 -20.63 17.29 18.08
N GLY A 370 -21.00 18.37 18.78
CA GLY A 370 -20.48 18.70 20.11
C GLY A 370 -19.25 19.61 20.15
N GLN A 371 -18.73 20.07 19.03
CA GLN A 371 -17.59 21.00 18.97
C GLN A 371 -18.01 22.48 18.80
N ALA A 372 -19.29 22.77 18.56
CA ALA A 372 -19.85 24.11 18.40
C ALA A 372 -21.26 24.16 18.94
N ASN A 373 -21.87 25.33 18.90
CA ASN A 373 -23.28 25.59 19.23
C ASN A 373 -23.94 26.46 18.14
N LYS A 374 -25.22 26.77 18.27
CA LYS A 374 -25.98 27.56 17.29
C LYS A 374 -25.49 29.00 17.17
N GLU A 375 -25.11 29.60 18.28
CA GLU A 375 -24.63 30.99 18.36
C GLU A 375 -23.29 31.11 17.59
N SER A 376 -22.30 30.28 17.92
CA SER A 376 -21.02 30.27 17.23
C SER A 376 -21.14 29.89 15.75
N ALA A 377 -22.13 29.06 15.39
CA ALA A 377 -22.38 28.73 14.00
C ALA A 377 -22.96 29.93 13.22
N ALA A 378 -23.88 30.70 13.82
CA ALA A 378 -24.40 31.90 13.23
C ALA A 378 -23.30 32.97 13.02
N GLU A 379 -22.43 33.15 14.03
CA GLU A 379 -21.25 34.02 13.91
C GLU A 379 -20.29 33.56 12.85
N TYR A 380 -20.01 32.27 12.74
CA TYR A 380 -19.11 31.71 11.71
C TYR A 380 -19.60 32.01 10.30
N PHE A 381 -20.89 31.86 10.03
CA PHE A 381 -21.48 32.14 8.73
C PHE A 381 -21.84 33.62 8.52
N SER A 382 -21.60 34.49 9.51
CA SER A 382 -21.69 35.95 9.35
C SER A 382 -20.36 36.58 8.85
N ILE A 383 -19.25 35.82 8.82
CA ILE A 383 -17.95 36.31 8.35
C ILE A 383 -18.05 36.68 6.87
N VAL A 384 -17.74 37.92 6.53
CA VAL A 384 -17.80 38.48 5.18
C VAL A 384 -16.41 39.03 4.74
N PRO A 385 -16.18 39.22 3.43
CA PRO A 385 -14.95 39.83 2.96
C PRO A 385 -14.82 41.28 3.45
N LYS A 386 -13.58 41.75 3.63
CA LYS A 386 -13.32 43.17 3.82
C LYS A 386 -13.65 43.93 2.51
N THR A 387 -14.59 44.84 2.58
CA THR A 387 -14.82 45.86 1.56
C THR A 387 -14.27 47.17 2.09
N GLU A 388 -13.92 48.09 1.21
CA GLU A 388 -13.42 49.43 1.60
C GLU A 388 -14.43 50.19 2.49
N GLU A 389 -15.71 49.89 2.36
CA GLU A 389 -16.79 50.44 3.20
C GLU A 389 -16.76 49.94 4.66
N ASN A 390 -16.26 48.73 4.92
CA ASN A 390 -16.16 48.12 6.27
C ASN A 390 -14.91 48.57 7.04
N THR A 391 -14.05 49.39 6.47
CA THR A 391 -12.83 49.93 7.10
C THR A 391 -13.00 51.32 7.75
N LYS A 392 -14.16 51.95 7.62
CA LYS A 392 -14.46 53.17 8.36
C LYS A 392 -14.85 52.80 9.79
N THR A 393 -13.90 52.87 10.70
CA THR A 393 -14.14 52.96 12.14
C THR A 393 -15.11 54.11 12.42
N PRO A 394 -16.06 54.01 13.36
CA PRO A 394 -16.80 55.20 13.80
C PRO A 394 -15.79 56.16 14.37
N SER A 395 -15.59 57.28 13.69
CA SER A 395 -14.88 58.44 14.21
C SER A 395 -15.62 58.91 15.48
N GLU A 396 -14.85 58.99 16.55
CA GLU A 396 -15.22 59.63 17.79
C GLU A 396 -16.06 60.88 17.56
N GLU A 397 -17.35 60.80 17.87
CA GLU A 397 -18.13 61.99 18.21
C GLU A 397 -17.86 62.34 19.67
N LYS A 398 -17.16 63.44 19.81
CA LYS A 398 -17.03 64.17 21.08
C LYS A 398 -18.34 64.90 21.45
#